data_2c4089394bf6866800f6051a70d93f63
#
_entry.id   2c4089394bf6866800f6051a70d93f63
#
_cell.length_a   1.000
_cell.length_b   1.000
_cell.length_c   1.000
_cell.angle_alpha   90.00
_cell.angle_beta   90.00
_cell.angle_gamma   90.00
#
_symmetry.space_group_name_H-M   'P 1'
#
loop_
_entity.id
_entity.type
_entity.pdbx_description
1 polymer ?
#
loop_
_entity_poly.entity_id
_entity_poly.type
_entity_poly.pdbx_seq_one_letter_code
_entity_poly.pdbx_strand_id
1 'polypeptide(L)'
;MNCGINKNMKKENLPKKIAVFPLSNFIIFPNTTVPLNIFEPRYIEMVNDCMKSDKLLGMIQPKMHKVESQNIPELHKIGCLGKIMDLQKTDDNRYLIELKGLIRFDIISEINSKKNYRECDVSFDKFYDDLEKK
;
A
#
# COMPACT_ATOMS: atom_id res chain seq x y z
N MET A 1 -3.19 -20.35 -15.49
CA MET A 1 -2.80 -20.08 -14.91
C MET A 1 -2.41 -19.71 -14.20
N ASN A 2 -2.06 -19.35 -14.24
CA ASN A 2 -1.45 -18.96 -13.58
C ASN A 2 -1.19 -18.70 -12.70
N CYS A 3 -1.47 -18.72 -12.55
CA CYS A 3 -1.35 -18.42 -11.25
C CYS A 3 -0.01 -18.31 -10.71
N GLY A 4 0.80 -19.11 -11.03
CA GLY A 4 2.17 -19.01 -10.64
C GLY A 4 2.75 -17.70 -11.03
N ILE A 5 2.14 -17.07 -11.90
CA ILE A 5 2.61 -15.83 -12.42
C ILE A 5 2.74 -14.78 -11.38
N ASN A 6 1.79 -14.73 -10.48
CA ASN A 6 1.78 -13.66 -9.50
C ASN A 6 2.83 -13.78 -8.45
N LYS A 7 3.46 -14.92 -8.37
CA LYS A 7 4.45 -15.09 -7.36
C LYS A 7 5.73 -14.38 -7.68
N ASN A 8 5.93 -14.07 -8.94
CA ASN A 8 7.22 -13.55 -9.36
C ASN A 8 7.10 -12.15 -9.89
N MET A 9 6.76 -11.25 -9.01
CA MET A 9 6.79 -9.85 -9.36
C MET A 9 8.22 -9.49 -9.72
N LYS A 10 8.40 -8.89 -10.88
CA LYS A 10 9.71 -8.55 -11.36
C LYS A 10 9.95 -7.07 -11.24
N LYS A 11 11.22 -6.68 -11.22
CA LYS A 11 11.59 -5.28 -11.11
C LYS A 11 10.89 -4.42 -12.13
N GLU A 12 10.81 -4.89 -13.36
CA GLU A 12 10.24 -4.08 -14.42
C GLU A 12 8.74 -3.93 -14.30
N ASN A 13 8.12 -4.71 -13.45
CA ASN A 13 6.67 -4.60 -13.24
C ASN A 13 6.30 -3.73 -12.06
N LEU A 14 7.30 -3.21 -11.36
CA LEU A 14 7.03 -2.39 -10.18
C LEU A 14 6.62 -0.99 -10.59
N PRO A 15 5.57 -0.45 -9.98
CA PRO A 15 5.11 0.89 -10.32
C PRO A 15 6.01 1.95 -9.72
N LYS A 16 6.05 3.11 -10.34
CA LYS A 16 6.81 4.24 -9.82
C LYS A 16 5.96 5.13 -8.94
N LYS A 17 4.66 5.06 -9.11
CA LYS A 17 3.71 5.86 -8.34
C LYS A 17 2.70 4.92 -7.73
N ILE A 18 2.45 5.05 -6.45
CA ILE A 18 1.52 4.18 -5.77
C ILE A 18 0.63 4.97 -4.83
N ALA A 19 -0.57 4.45 -4.60
CA ALA A 19 -1.42 4.93 -3.52
C ALA A 19 -0.83 4.43 -2.23
N VAL A 20 -0.88 5.25 -1.18
CA VAL A 20 -0.35 4.85 0.12
C VAL A 20 -1.43 4.95 1.18
N PHE A 21 -1.44 3.97 2.05
CA PHE A 21 -2.38 3.87 3.16
C PHE A 21 -1.62 4.06 4.45
N PRO A 22 -1.71 5.25 5.07
CA PRO A 22 -1.03 5.47 6.34
C PRO A 22 -1.79 4.76 7.45
N LEU A 23 -1.11 3.93 8.18
CA LEU A 23 -1.76 3.17 9.24
C LEU A 23 -0.80 3.01 10.40
N SER A 24 -1.17 3.59 11.55
CA SER A 24 -0.36 3.55 12.75
C SER A 24 -0.39 2.16 13.35
N ASN A 25 0.68 1.82 14.02
CA ASN A 25 0.74 0.59 14.80
C ASN A 25 0.53 -0.68 14.00
N PHE A 26 0.85 -0.62 12.73
CA PHE A 26 0.63 -1.76 11.88
C PHE A 26 1.73 -1.82 10.84
N ILE A 27 2.42 -2.94 10.79
CA ILE A 27 3.55 -3.12 9.88
C ILE A 27 3.31 -4.35 9.06
N ILE A 28 3.56 -4.23 7.76
CA ILE A 28 3.50 -5.37 6.85
C ILE A 28 4.91 -5.64 6.34
N PHE A 29 5.25 -6.90 6.21
CA PHE A 29 6.56 -7.33 5.73
C PHE A 29 6.41 -8.07 4.41
N PRO A 30 7.46 -8.11 3.60
CA PRO A 30 7.43 -8.94 2.40
C PRO A 30 7.09 -10.38 2.75
N ASN A 31 6.25 -10.96 1.92
CA ASN A 31 5.81 -12.36 2.03
C ASN A 31 4.89 -12.66 3.22
N THR A 32 4.38 -11.64 3.87
CA THR A 32 3.35 -11.85 4.90
C THR A 32 2.03 -11.30 4.38
N THR A 33 0.94 -11.87 4.88
CA THR A 33 -0.40 -11.45 4.49
C THR A 33 -1.13 -10.96 5.72
N VAL A 34 -1.80 -9.83 5.59
CA VAL A 34 -2.52 -9.25 6.72
C VAL A 34 -3.94 -8.88 6.29
N PRO A 35 -4.90 -9.03 7.20
CA PRO A 35 -6.26 -8.59 6.93
C PRO A 35 -6.42 -7.12 7.33
N LEU A 36 -7.15 -6.38 6.53
CA LEU A 36 -7.42 -4.98 6.81
C LEU A 36 -8.91 -4.73 6.68
N ASN A 37 -9.43 -3.91 7.57
CA ASN A 37 -10.82 -3.49 7.56
C ASN A 37 -10.85 -2.04 7.12
N ILE A 38 -11.38 -1.79 5.94
CA ILE A 38 -11.38 -0.46 5.32
C ILE A 38 -12.78 0.09 5.42
N PHE A 39 -12.94 1.27 6.04
CA PHE A 39 -14.26 1.84 6.21
C PHE A 39 -14.33 3.33 5.91
N GLU A 40 -13.23 4.06 5.94
CA GLU A 40 -13.28 5.48 5.63
C GLU A 40 -13.50 5.67 4.13
N PRO A 41 -14.38 6.59 3.73
CA PRO A 41 -14.71 6.74 2.31
C PRO A 41 -13.51 6.98 1.41
N ARG A 42 -12.54 7.75 1.88
CA ARG A 42 -11.34 7.99 1.04
C ARG A 42 -10.57 6.72 0.78
N TYR A 43 -10.55 5.80 1.73
CA TYR A 43 -9.83 4.55 1.54
C TYR A 43 -10.65 3.51 0.80
N ILE A 44 -11.97 3.58 0.90
CA ILE A 44 -12.83 2.78 0.03
C ILE A 44 -12.56 3.17 -1.43
N GLU A 45 -12.48 4.47 -1.70
CA GLU A 45 -12.17 4.96 -3.04
C GLU A 45 -10.79 4.45 -3.49
N MET A 46 -9.81 4.52 -2.60
CA MET A 46 -8.47 4.05 -2.89
C MET A 46 -8.45 2.58 -3.28
N VAL A 47 -9.15 1.75 -2.52
CA VAL A 47 -9.20 0.32 -2.81
C VAL A 47 -9.91 0.07 -4.14
N ASN A 48 -11.00 0.79 -4.40
CA ASN A 48 -11.69 0.65 -5.68
C ASN A 48 -10.78 0.98 -6.85
N ASP A 49 -10.01 2.05 -6.73
CA ASP A 49 -9.09 2.43 -7.80
C ASP A 49 -7.99 1.40 -7.97
N CYS A 50 -7.46 0.88 -6.86
CA CYS A 50 -6.43 -0.15 -6.94
C CYS A 50 -6.95 -1.42 -7.60
N MET A 51 -8.19 -1.81 -7.28
CA MET A 51 -8.75 -3.02 -7.85
C MET A 51 -8.97 -2.90 -9.34
N LYS A 52 -9.12 -1.69 -9.86
CA LYS A 52 -9.28 -1.47 -11.29
C LYS A 52 -7.96 -1.45 -12.03
N SER A 53 -6.86 -1.42 -11.32
CA SER A 53 -5.55 -1.36 -11.96
C SER A 53 -4.77 -2.62 -11.61
N ASP A 54 -3.67 -2.49 -10.87
CA ASP A 54 -2.78 -3.61 -10.62
C ASP A 54 -2.93 -4.23 -9.24
N LYS A 55 -3.88 -3.73 -8.44
CA LYS A 55 -4.16 -4.23 -7.11
C LYS A 55 -3.01 -4.00 -6.13
N LEU A 56 -2.18 -3.02 -6.42
CA LEU A 56 -1.01 -2.71 -5.59
C LEU A 56 -1.30 -1.49 -4.72
N LEU A 57 -0.87 -1.58 -3.47
CA LEU A 57 -1.15 -0.56 -2.47
C LEU A 57 0.02 -0.50 -1.51
N GLY A 58 0.49 0.70 -1.22
CA GLY A 58 1.60 0.87 -0.29
C GLY A 58 1.11 1.09 1.12
N MET A 59 1.70 0.35 2.06
CA MET A 59 1.44 0.56 3.47
C MET A 59 2.58 1.34 4.05
N ILE A 60 2.27 2.37 4.83
CA ILE A 60 3.29 3.21 5.41
C ILE A 60 2.83 3.69 6.78
N GLN A 61 3.76 3.89 7.68
CA GLN A 61 3.41 4.42 8.99
C GLN A 61 3.53 5.93 8.99
N PRO A 62 2.57 6.63 9.56
CA PRO A 62 2.73 8.06 9.78
C PRO A 62 3.67 8.28 10.96
N LYS A 63 4.39 9.38 10.94
CA LYS A 63 5.23 9.74 12.07
C LYS A 63 4.35 10.21 13.20
N MET A 64 4.74 9.84 14.40
CA MET A 64 3.95 10.14 15.58
C MET A 64 4.36 11.47 16.16
N HIS A 65 4.09 12.54 15.45
CA HIS A 65 4.41 13.86 15.94
C HIS A 65 3.26 14.45 16.72
N LYS A 66 3.61 15.26 17.68
CA LYS A 66 2.60 15.97 18.41
C LYS A 66 2.38 17.34 17.83
N VAL A 67 2.13 17.41 16.59
CA VAL A 67 1.99 18.67 15.91
C VAL A 67 0.54 19.07 15.94
N GLU A 68 0.24 20.06 16.72
CA GLU A 68 -1.14 20.43 16.95
C GLU A 68 -1.80 21.05 15.75
N SER A 69 -1.02 21.80 14.99
CA SER A 69 -1.62 22.53 13.88
C SER A 69 -1.70 21.74 12.61
N GLN A 70 -1.18 20.54 12.59
CA GLN A 70 -1.13 19.74 11.37
C GLN A 70 -2.26 18.76 11.32
N ASN A 71 -2.98 18.76 10.22
CA ASN A 71 -4.04 17.81 10.01
C ASN A 71 -3.57 16.58 9.30
N ILE A 72 -2.45 16.66 8.61
CA ILE A 72 -1.94 15.55 7.81
C ILE A 72 -0.60 15.15 8.38
N PRO A 73 -0.50 13.94 8.94
CA PRO A 73 0.77 13.53 9.52
C PRO A 73 1.83 13.32 8.45
N GLU A 74 3.05 13.57 8.86
CA GLU A 74 4.19 13.25 8.04
C GLU A 74 4.36 11.75 7.99
N LEU A 75 4.81 11.21 6.87
CA LEU A 75 4.99 9.78 6.72
C LEU A 75 6.42 9.38 7.00
N HIS A 76 6.60 8.16 7.49
CA HIS A 76 7.91 7.57 7.50
C HIS A 76 8.41 7.41 6.07
N LYS A 77 9.69 7.24 5.91
CA LYS A 77 10.26 7.22 4.58
C LYS A 77 10.15 5.86 3.91
N ILE A 78 10.09 4.80 4.69
CA ILE A 78 10.11 3.45 4.15
C ILE A 78 8.79 2.77 4.47
N GLY A 79 8.18 2.20 3.46
CA GLY A 79 6.96 1.42 3.61
C GLY A 79 7.09 0.09 2.89
N CYS A 80 5.97 -0.59 2.71
CA CYS A 80 5.95 -1.88 2.04
C CYS A 80 4.80 -1.91 1.05
N LEU A 81 5.12 -2.27 -0.20
CA LEU A 81 4.12 -2.45 -1.24
C LEU A 81 3.44 -3.78 -1.03
N GLY A 82 2.13 -3.79 -1.09
CA GLY A 82 1.36 -5.00 -0.97
C GLY A 82 0.43 -5.17 -2.13
N LYS A 83 -0.03 -6.40 -2.32
CA LYS A 83 -1.01 -6.72 -3.33
C LYS A 83 -2.30 -7.16 -2.66
N ILE A 84 -3.42 -6.63 -3.14
CA ILE A 84 -4.72 -7.03 -2.62
C ILE A 84 -5.05 -8.41 -3.19
N MET A 85 -5.09 -9.39 -2.30
CA MET A 85 -5.31 -10.78 -2.69
C MET A 85 -6.77 -11.17 -2.63
N ASP A 86 -7.55 -10.49 -1.80
CA ASP A 86 -8.95 -10.81 -1.64
C ASP A 86 -9.68 -9.56 -1.16
N LEU A 87 -10.94 -9.45 -1.55
CA LEU A 87 -11.78 -8.32 -1.18
C LEU A 87 -13.18 -8.82 -0.93
N GLN A 88 -13.72 -8.48 0.24
CA GLN A 88 -15.10 -8.78 0.58
C GLN A 88 -15.77 -7.49 1.03
N LYS A 89 -16.99 -7.28 0.56
CA LYS A 89 -17.79 -6.16 1.02
C LYS A 89 -18.72 -6.64 2.12
N THR A 90 -18.81 -5.87 3.18
CA THR A 90 -19.73 -6.18 4.25
C THR A 90 -21.04 -5.45 4.02
N ASP A 91 -22.07 -5.84 4.79
CA ASP A 91 -23.39 -5.23 4.63
C ASP A 91 -23.41 -3.76 5.01
N ASP A 92 -22.49 -3.34 5.84
CA ASP A 92 -22.42 -1.94 6.27
C ASP A 92 -21.39 -1.15 5.50
N ASN A 93 -21.10 -1.56 4.28
CA ASN A 93 -20.27 -0.79 3.34
C ASN A 93 -18.82 -0.70 3.75
N ARG A 94 -18.31 -1.69 4.45
CA ARG A 94 -16.90 -1.79 4.72
C ARG A 94 -16.29 -2.80 3.78
N TYR A 95 -14.97 -2.68 3.60
CA TYR A 95 -14.22 -3.63 2.81
C TYR A 95 -13.28 -4.40 3.73
N LEU A 96 -13.31 -5.71 3.60
CA LEU A 96 -12.31 -6.57 4.24
C LEU A 96 -11.38 -7.04 3.14
N ILE A 97 -10.12 -6.67 3.25
CA ILE A 97 -9.15 -7.07 2.23
C ILE A 97 -8.04 -7.88 2.87
N GLU A 98 -7.43 -8.72 2.06
CA GLU A 98 -6.18 -9.37 2.44
C GLU A 98 -5.08 -8.77 1.61
N LEU A 99 -4.06 -8.26 2.27
CA LEU A 99 -2.96 -7.60 1.60
C LEU A 99 -1.69 -8.41 1.84
N LYS A 100 -1.03 -8.80 0.76
CA LYS A 100 0.21 -9.54 0.85
C LYS A 100 1.38 -8.62 0.57
N GLY A 101 2.32 -8.54 1.50
CA GLY A 101 3.50 -7.72 1.31
C GLY A 101 4.42 -8.30 0.25
N LEU A 102 4.94 -7.43 -0.60
CA LEU A 102 5.79 -7.84 -1.70
C LEU A 102 7.21 -7.34 -1.57
N ILE A 103 7.37 -6.04 -1.38
CA ILE A 103 8.69 -5.41 -1.41
C ILE A 103 8.60 -4.08 -0.70
N ARG A 104 9.65 -3.74 0.04
CA ARG A 104 9.73 -2.44 0.69
C ARG A 104 10.05 -1.36 -0.32
N PHE A 105 9.78 -0.14 0.04
CA PHE A 105 10.07 1.00 -0.84
C PHE A 105 10.49 2.21 -0.03
N ASP A 106 11.21 3.12 -0.70
CA ASP A 106 11.48 4.44 -0.19
C ASP A 106 10.51 5.42 -0.82
N ILE A 107 10.01 6.35 -0.05
CA ILE A 107 9.23 7.44 -0.61
C ILE A 107 10.19 8.47 -1.18
N ILE A 108 10.01 8.80 -2.45
CA ILE A 108 10.77 9.87 -3.09
C ILE A 108 10.09 11.20 -2.81
N SER A 109 8.80 11.27 -3.10
CA SER A 109 8.04 12.49 -2.87
C SER A 109 6.57 12.15 -2.81
N GLU A 110 5.82 12.98 -2.13
CA GLU A 110 4.37 12.85 -2.12
C GLU A 110 3.82 13.65 -3.26
N ILE A 111 2.86 13.07 -3.98
CA ILE A 111 2.29 13.70 -5.16
C ILE A 111 1.10 14.55 -4.76
N ASN A 112 1.04 15.75 -5.32
CA ASN A 112 -0.11 16.61 -5.10
C ASN A 112 -1.17 16.22 -6.13
N SER A 113 -2.05 15.33 -5.75
CA SER A 113 -3.07 14.84 -6.68
C SER A 113 -4.44 15.32 -6.23
N LYS A 114 -5.42 15.12 -7.10
CA LYS A 114 -6.80 15.53 -6.79
C LYS A 114 -7.58 14.45 -6.09
N LYS A 115 -6.94 13.35 -5.78
CA LYS A 115 -7.63 12.25 -5.14
C LYS A 115 -7.76 12.49 -3.65
N ASN A 116 -8.70 11.81 -3.03
CA ASN A 116 -8.96 11.97 -1.60
C ASN A 116 -8.01 11.16 -0.73
N TYR A 117 -7.16 10.35 -1.35
CA TYR A 117 -6.14 9.59 -0.64
C TYR A 117 -4.78 9.99 -1.17
N ARG A 118 -3.74 9.61 -0.45
CA ARG A 118 -2.38 10.06 -0.76
C ARG A 118 -1.71 9.14 -1.76
N GLU A 119 -0.89 9.74 -2.60
CA GLU A 119 -0.08 9.00 -3.57
C GLU A 119 1.35 9.49 -3.48
N CYS A 120 2.30 8.59 -3.76
CA CYS A 120 3.71 8.93 -3.69
C CYS A 120 4.47 8.36 -4.85
N ASP A 121 5.50 9.08 -5.26
CA ASP A 121 6.53 8.51 -6.11
C ASP A 121 7.47 7.73 -5.19
N VAL A 122 7.85 6.54 -5.60
CA VAL A 122 8.60 5.63 -4.75
C VAL A 122 9.76 5.01 -5.51
N SER A 123 10.73 4.49 -4.75
CA SER A 123 11.85 3.76 -5.31
C SER A 123 11.97 2.43 -4.58
N PHE A 124 12.26 1.39 -5.34
CA PHE A 124 12.47 0.05 -4.80
C PHE A 124 13.94 -0.35 -4.85
N ASP A 125 14.81 0.57 -5.25
CA ASP A 125 16.20 0.23 -5.59
C ASP A 125 16.96 -0.46 -4.48
N LYS A 126 16.67 -0.13 -3.24
CA LYS A 126 17.40 -0.72 -2.12
C LYS A 126 16.85 -2.06 -1.69
N PHE A 127 15.72 -2.48 -2.25
CA PHE A 127 14.97 -3.59 -1.68
C PHE A 127 14.69 -4.72 -2.66
N TYR A 128 15.35 -4.75 -3.78
CA TYR A 128 15.05 -5.79 -4.78
C TYR A 128 15.23 -7.21 -4.24
N ASP A 129 16.06 -7.36 -3.22
CA ASP A 129 16.22 -8.69 -2.62
C ASP A 129 14.94 -9.21 -2.01
N ASP A 130 14.02 -8.33 -1.64
CA ASP A 130 12.74 -8.77 -1.08
C ASP A 130 11.97 -9.65 -2.06
N LEU A 131 12.15 -9.44 -3.35
CA LEU A 131 11.44 -10.20 -4.37
C LEU A 131 11.98 -11.62 -4.51
N GLU A 132 13.16 -11.88 -4.00
CA GLU A 132 13.79 -13.19 -4.15
C GLU A 132 13.53 -14.13 -2.99
N LYS A 133 12.77 -13.68 -2.00
CA LYS A 133 12.49 -14.52 -0.85
C LYS A 133 11.60 -15.69 -1.21
N LYS A 134 11.84 -16.79 -0.57
CA LYS A 134 11.04 -17.97 -0.78
C LYS A 134 9.93 -18.07 0.23
#